data_b6ef3a5e7e8f24b32ebde70ab42f34e6
#
_entry.id   b6ef3a5e7e8f24b32ebde70ab42f34e6
#
_cell.length_a   1.000
_cell.length_b   1.000
_cell.length_c   1.000
_cell.angle_alpha   90.00
_cell.angle_beta   90.00
_cell.angle_gamma   90.00
#
_symmetry.space_group_name_H-M   'P 1'
#
loop_
_entity.id
_entity.type
_entity.pdbx_description
1 polymer ?
#
loop_
_entity_poly.entity_id
_entity_poly.type
_entity_poly.pdbx_seq_one_letter_code
_entity_poly.pdbx_strand_id
1 'polypeptide(L)'
;MKELIQEASAWSSKILGKETTSIEKLRKEASIRDYYRVISGDQSFVLMDNFDDLEGATKFLYIGKLFRENNLPVPEVMAFSEDLKYLLLEDLGNEVLDQTNILSDEAILTKSICHIANIQNLPLDVLRSFSKESLVHQTFDFRNVFQYKGIVLTSKEEKTISNLRYFLVQMLMNQPFVPLHNDFERRNLILYKEEIYIIDFQDCCVGPMGIDLASILYEHDRNYDEELILSQIRSFLSKKSSNMKENKVLEYIFVALAHRSIRIVSTFVSYFLEGKLLNRKKDLEKFIIRIIFSLNKLNRPEEAQIIKKLL
;
A
#
# COMPACT_ATOMS: atom_id res chain seq x y z
N MET A 1 4.99 6.77 -28.20
CA MET A 1 4.53 5.41 -27.78
C MET A 1 5.16 4.29 -28.62
N LYS A 2 5.07 4.27 -29.97
CA LYS A 2 5.74 3.22 -30.79
C LYS A 2 7.26 3.23 -30.65
N GLU A 3 7.90 4.38 -30.63
CA GLU A 3 9.36 4.52 -30.46
C GLU A 3 9.85 4.03 -29.10
N LEU A 4 9.14 4.38 -28.01
CA LEU A 4 9.46 3.92 -26.65
C LEU A 4 9.37 2.38 -26.53
N ILE A 5 8.35 1.77 -27.13
CA ILE A 5 8.20 0.31 -27.13
C ILE A 5 9.34 -0.35 -27.96
N GLN A 6 9.75 0.27 -29.04
CA GLN A 6 10.87 -0.23 -29.86
C GLN A 6 12.20 -0.15 -29.11
N GLU A 7 12.47 0.97 -28.42
CA GLU A 7 13.67 1.14 -27.59
C GLU A 7 13.71 0.10 -26.45
N ALA A 8 12.60 -0.06 -25.72
CA ALA A 8 12.45 -1.03 -24.66
C ALA A 8 12.66 -2.48 -25.15
N SER A 9 12.07 -2.81 -26.32
CA SER A 9 12.23 -4.11 -26.96
C SER A 9 13.68 -4.38 -27.39
N ALA A 10 14.33 -3.37 -27.99
CA ALA A 10 15.72 -3.49 -28.42
C ALA A 10 16.67 -3.69 -27.23
N TRP A 11 16.46 -2.94 -26.15
CA TRP A 11 17.24 -3.10 -24.92
C TRP A 11 17.04 -4.50 -24.31
N SER A 12 15.78 -4.95 -24.18
CA SER A 12 15.45 -6.27 -23.64
C SER A 12 16.09 -7.39 -24.49
N SER A 13 16.02 -7.31 -25.82
CA SER A 13 16.63 -8.28 -26.74
C SER A 13 18.15 -8.34 -26.57
N LYS A 14 18.81 -7.19 -26.41
CA LYS A 14 20.26 -7.12 -26.15
C LYS A 14 20.65 -7.78 -24.84
N ILE A 15 19.91 -7.53 -23.77
CA ILE A 15 20.19 -8.10 -22.43
C ILE A 15 19.93 -9.60 -22.41
N LEU A 16 18.84 -10.07 -23.02
CA LEU A 16 18.47 -11.48 -23.05
C LEU A 16 19.29 -12.30 -24.05
N GLY A 17 20.04 -11.66 -24.95
CA GLY A 17 20.80 -12.32 -26.00
C GLY A 17 19.93 -13.06 -27.04
N LYS A 18 18.63 -12.76 -27.05
CA LYS A 18 17.61 -13.34 -27.94
C LYS A 18 16.63 -12.26 -28.35
N GLU A 19 16.05 -12.41 -29.53
CA GLU A 19 15.02 -11.50 -30.01
C GLU A 19 13.79 -11.49 -29.09
N THR A 20 13.28 -10.32 -28.76
CA THR A 20 12.00 -10.15 -28.09
C THR A 20 10.88 -10.37 -29.10
N THR A 21 10.09 -11.41 -28.91
CA THR A 21 9.02 -11.81 -29.83
C THR A 21 7.73 -11.06 -29.60
N SER A 22 7.50 -10.58 -28.38
CA SER A 22 6.31 -9.78 -28.01
C SER A 22 6.63 -8.85 -26.85
N ILE A 23 6.01 -7.67 -26.88
CA ILE A 23 6.00 -6.72 -25.77
C ILE A 23 4.58 -6.17 -25.61
N GLU A 24 4.00 -6.37 -24.42
CA GLU A 24 2.64 -5.95 -24.10
C GLU A 24 2.65 -5.06 -22.86
N LYS A 25 1.98 -3.91 -22.95
CA LYS A 25 1.84 -3.00 -21.82
C LYS A 25 0.91 -3.61 -20.77
N LEU A 26 1.40 -3.74 -19.56
CA LEU A 26 0.59 -4.17 -18.43
C LEU A 26 -0.33 -3.02 -17.95
N ARG A 27 -1.38 -3.38 -17.22
CA ARG A 27 -2.32 -2.40 -16.68
C ARG A 27 -1.59 -1.37 -15.84
N LYS A 28 -1.80 -0.09 -16.16
CA LYS A 28 -1.26 1.03 -15.38
C LYS A 28 -2.19 1.33 -14.21
N GLU A 29 -1.66 1.29 -13.02
CA GLU A 29 -2.28 1.86 -11.85
C GLU A 29 -1.81 3.33 -11.67
N ALA A 30 -2.02 3.96 -10.51
CA ALA A 30 -1.62 5.34 -10.25
C ALA A 30 -0.09 5.49 -10.06
N SER A 31 0.71 4.94 -10.98
CA SER A 31 2.17 4.98 -10.99
C SER A 31 2.68 5.90 -12.10
N ILE A 32 3.82 6.56 -11.86
CA ILE A 32 4.57 7.28 -12.90
C ILE A 32 5.29 6.31 -13.84
N ARG A 33 5.58 5.07 -13.40
CA ARG A 33 6.27 4.03 -14.15
C ARG A 33 5.31 3.30 -15.07
N ASP A 34 5.83 2.82 -16.20
CA ASP A 34 5.13 1.89 -17.08
C ASP A 34 5.75 0.49 -16.96
N TYR A 35 4.90 -0.52 -17.04
CA TYR A 35 5.31 -1.91 -16.99
C TYR A 35 4.89 -2.62 -18.28
N TYR A 36 5.77 -3.46 -18.81
CA TYR A 36 5.54 -4.23 -20.02
C TYR A 36 5.89 -5.69 -19.80
N ARG A 37 5.04 -6.61 -20.24
CA ARG A 37 5.41 -8.02 -20.34
C ARG A 37 6.21 -8.21 -21.61
N VAL A 38 7.37 -8.82 -21.47
CA VAL A 38 8.33 -9.08 -22.54
C VAL A 38 8.48 -10.60 -22.71
N ILE A 39 8.24 -11.11 -23.91
CA ILE A 39 8.40 -12.52 -24.24
C ILE A 39 9.63 -12.68 -25.13
N SER A 40 10.53 -13.58 -24.74
CA SER A 40 11.72 -13.94 -25.50
C SER A 40 11.89 -15.47 -25.53
N GLY A 41 11.60 -16.09 -26.67
CA GLY A 41 11.45 -17.55 -26.77
C GLY A 41 10.33 -18.05 -25.87
N ASP A 42 10.62 -19.03 -25.01
CA ASP A 42 9.67 -19.63 -24.07
C ASP A 42 9.66 -18.94 -22.69
N GLN A 43 10.37 -17.83 -22.53
CA GLN A 43 10.51 -17.11 -21.27
C GLN A 43 9.73 -15.79 -21.30
N SER A 44 9.17 -15.45 -20.15
CA SER A 44 8.44 -14.20 -19.91
C SER A 44 9.12 -13.38 -18.80
N PHE A 45 9.20 -12.08 -19.00
CA PHE A 45 9.78 -11.10 -18.08
C PHE A 45 8.87 -9.90 -17.95
N VAL A 46 9.05 -9.11 -16.90
CA VAL A 46 8.44 -7.79 -16.77
C VAL A 46 9.51 -6.73 -16.91
N LEU A 47 9.36 -5.86 -17.92
CA LEU A 47 10.16 -4.66 -18.07
C LEU A 47 9.49 -3.51 -17.34
N MET A 48 10.18 -2.91 -16.40
CA MET A 48 9.79 -1.67 -15.73
C MET A 48 10.51 -0.50 -16.42
N ASP A 49 9.74 0.45 -16.97
CA ASP A 49 10.22 1.71 -17.52
C ASP A 49 10.04 2.81 -16.46
N ASN A 50 11.16 3.30 -15.93
CA ASN A 50 11.17 4.32 -14.88
C ASN A 50 11.12 5.73 -15.46
N PHE A 51 11.15 5.90 -16.80
CA PHE A 51 11.38 7.20 -17.43
C PHE A 51 12.62 7.90 -16.85
N ASP A 52 12.44 9.04 -16.20
CA ASP A 52 13.52 9.82 -15.58
C ASP A 52 13.52 9.71 -14.04
N ASP A 53 12.77 8.76 -13.45
CA ASP A 53 12.71 8.55 -12.00
C ASP A 53 13.89 7.71 -11.48
N LEU A 54 15.10 8.27 -11.56
CA LEU A 54 16.32 7.62 -11.08
C LEU A 54 16.27 7.32 -9.56
N GLU A 55 15.70 8.23 -8.77
CA GLU A 55 15.56 8.02 -7.32
C GLU A 55 14.66 6.85 -7.02
N GLY A 56 13.51 6.75 -7.69
CA GLY A 56 12.57 5.66 -7.52
C GLY A 56 13.13 4.32 -7.99
N ALA A 57 13.88 4.29 -9.09
CA ALA A 57 14.59 3.10 -9.57
C ALA A 57 15.64 2.61 -8.56
N THR A 58 16.43 3.54 -8.01
CA THR A 58 17.43 3.25 -6.99
C THR A 58 16.78 2.67 -5.72
N LYS A 59 15.67 3.25 -5.26
CA LYS A 59 14.91 2.73 -4.11
C LYS A 59 14.38 1.33 -4.39
N PHE A 60 13.82 1.08 -5.59
CA PHE A 60 13.31 -0.23 -5.98
C PHE A 60 14.42 -1.30 -5.89
N LEU A 61 15.59 -1.03 -6.46
CA LEU A 61 16.74 -1.94 -6.41
C LEU A 61 17.20 -2.20 -4.97
N TYR A 62 17.33 -1.13 -4.18
CA TYR A 62 17.80 -1.21 -2.80
C TYR A 62 16.83 -2.01 -1.90
N ILE A 63 15.55 -1.65 -1.91
CA ILE A 63 14.53 -2.33 -1.09
C ILE A 63 14.31 -3.76 -1.59
N GLY A 64 14.28 -3.99 -2.91
CA GLY A 64 14.16 -5.34 -3.47
C GLY A 64 15.31 -6.26 -3.03
N LYS A 65 16.54 -5.75 -3.00
CA LYS A 65 17.71 -6.46 -2.46
C LYS A 65 17.53 -6.75 -0.97
N LEU A 66 17.15 -5.74 -0.17
CA LEU A 66 16.93 -5.87 1.27
C LEU A 66 15.87 -6.93 1.58
N PHE A 67 14.76 -6.95 0.84
CA PHE A 67 13.69 -7.92 1.03
C PHE A 67 14.18 -9.36 0.73
N ARG A 68 14.87 -9.56 -0.38
CA ARG A 68 15.41 -10.89 -0.74
C ARG A 68 16.44 -11.40 0.25
N GLU A 69 17.36 -10.57 0.72
CA GLU A 69 18.36 -10.92 1.73
C GLU A 69 17.72 -11.33 3.07
N ASN A 70 16.45 -10.91 3.30
CA ASN A 70 15.67 -11.29 4.48
C ASN A 70 14.56 -12.31 4.17
N ASN A 71 14.68 -13.05 3.06
CA ASN A 71 13.75 -14.11 2.64
C ASN A 71 12.29 -13.63 2.46
N LEU A 72 12.10 -12.38 2.06
CA LEU A 72 10.80 -11.86 1.65
C LEU A 72 10.63 -12.07 0.14
N PRO A 73 9.53 -12.71 -0.32
CA PRO A 73 9.31 -13.01 -1.72
C PRO A 73 8.94 -11.74 -2.49
N VAL A 74 9.84 -11.29 -3.33
CA VAL A 74 9.68 -10.17 -4.26
C VAL A 74 10.23 -10.56 -5.62
N PRO A 75 9.76 -9.95 -6.74
CA PRO A 75 10.28 -10.27 -8.07
C PRO A 75 11.79 -10.06 -8.13
N GLU A 76 12.50 -10.99 -8.76
CA GLU A 76 13.93 -10.88 -8.98
C GLU A 76 14.21 -9.80 -10.04
N VAL A 77 15.24 -8.98 -9.80
CA VAL A 77 15.78 -8.07 -10.82
C VAL A 77 16.83 -8.81 -11.61
N MET A 78 16.49 -9.17 -12.85
CA MET A 78 17.36 -9.93 -13.76
C MET A 78 18.46 -9.06 -14.36
N ALA A 79 18.12 -7.81 -14.69
CA ALA A 79 19.05 -6.84 -15.25
C ALA A 79 18.51 -5.41 -15.09
N PHE A 80 19.40 -4.42 -15.26
CA PHE A 80 19.01 -3.01 -15.36
C PHE A 80 19.96 -2.25 -16.31
N SER A 81 19.45 -1.16 -16.91
CA SER A 81 20.27 -0.29 -17.75
C SER A 81 21.16 0.61 -16.89
N GLU A 82 22.30 1.07 -17.44
CA GLU A 82 23.27 1.91 -16.73
C GLU A 82 22.65 3.21 -16.19
N ASP A 83 21.71 3.77 -16.93
CA ASP A 83 20.95 4.97 -16.58
C ASP A 83 19.73 4.69 -15.67
N LEU A 84 19.50 3.43 -15.29
CA LEU A 84 18.35 2.94 -14.53
C LEU A 84 16.98 3.26 -15.14
N LYS A 85 16.92 3.60 -16.42
CA LYS A 85 15.67 3.81 -17.14
C LYS A 85 14.86 2.52 -17.22
N TYR A 86 15.54 1.40 -17.48
CA TYR A 86 14.92 0.08 -17.62
C TYR A 86 15.41 -0.89 -16.56
N LEU A 87 14.47 -1.60 -15.93
CA LEU A 87 14.73 -2.77 -15.11
C LEU A 87 13.99 -3.97 -15.69
N LEU A 88 14.67 -5.08 -15.87
CA LEU A 88 14.08 -6.36 -16.29
C LEU A 88 13.86 -7.22 -15.04
N LEU A 89 12.61 -7.59 -14.79
CA LEU A 89 12.17 -8.29 -13.60
C LEU A 89 11.66 -9.68 -13.94
N GLU A 90 11.68 -10.58 -12.97
CA GLU A 90 10.94 -11.84 -12.99
C GLU A 90 9.45 -11.58 -13.28
N ASP A 91 8.84 -12.35 -14.18
CA ASP A 91 7.40 -12.31 -14.42
C ASP A 91 6.68 -13.26 -13.46
N LEU A 92 5.90 -12.71 -12.56
CA LEU A 92 5.11 -13.44 -11.56
C LEU A 92 3.72 -13.86 -12.09
N GLY A 93 3.44 -13.64 -13.37
CA GLY A 93 2.13 -13.94 -13.96
C GLY A 93 1.06 -12.89 -13.65
N ASN A 94 -0.21 -13.35 -13.55
CA ASN A 94 -1.38 -12.45 -13.49
C ASN A 94 -2.25 -12.66 -12.24
N GLU A 95 -1.84 -13.55 -11.31
CA GLU A 95 -2.67 -13.95 -10.17
C GLU A 95 -2.58 -12.92 -9.02
N VAL A 96 -3.00 -11.67 -9.30
CA VAL A 96 -3.07 -10.60 -8.29
C VAL A 96 -4.23 -10.88 -7.35
N LEU A 97 -4.00 -10.85 -6.04
CA LEU A 97 -4.93 -11.36 -5.02
C LEU A 97 -6.21 -10.52 -4.82
N ASP A 98 -6.27 -9.31 -5.34
CA ASP A 98 -7.51 -8.53 -5.38
C ASP A 98 -8.45 -8.92 -6.53
N GLN A 99 -7.92 -9.62 -7.56
CA GLN A 99 -8.60 -9.98 -8.79
C GLN A 99 -8.94 -11.47 -8.91
N THR A 100 -8.41 -12.29 -7.99
CA THR A 100 -8.59 -13.75 -8.03
C THR A 100 -9.22 -14.27 -6.74
N ASN A 101 -9.87 -15.43 -6.82
CA ASN A 101 -10.43 -16.15 -5.68
C ASN A 101 -9.78 -17.55 -5.53
N ILE A 102 -8.53 -17.71 -5.95
CA ILE A 102 -7.81 -18.98 -5.91
C ILE A 102 -7.54 -19.43 -4.47
N LEU A 103 -7.27 -18.48 -3.58
CA LEU A 103 -7.07 -18.74 -2.15
C LEU A 103 -8.27 -18.22 -1.34
N SER A 104 -8.56 -18.90 -0.23
CA SER A 104 -9.51 -18.38 0.77
C SER A 104 -8.99 -17.11 1.44
N ASP A 105 -9.88 -16.28 1.93
CA ASP A 105 -9.53 -15.08 2.69
C ASP A 105 -8.63 -15.40 3.88
N GLU A 106 -8.91 -16.49 4.61
CA GLU A 106 -8.10 -16.94 5.73
C GLU A 106 -6.67 -17.29 5.30
N ALA A 107 -6.51 -18.04 4.19
CA ALA A 107 -5.20 -18.41 3.68
C ALA A 107 -4.38 -17.19 3.26
N ILE A 108 -5.03 -16.21 2.58
CA ILE A 108 -4.39 -14.96 2.19
C ILE A 108 -3.95 -14.19 3.42
N LEU A 109 -4.84 -14.00 4.39
CA LEU A 109 -4.52 -13.26 5.61
C LEU A 109 -3.40 -13.93 6.41
N THR A 110 -3.42 -15.25 6.57
CA THR A 110 -2.40 -15.99 7.30
C THR A 110 -1.01 -15.81 6.68
N LYS A 111 -0.90 -15.92 5.35
CA LYS A 111 0.37 -15.69 4.64
C LYS A 111 0.79 -14.20 4.72
N SER A 112 -0.15 -13.28 4.53
CA SER A 112 0.09 -11.83 4.62
C SER A 112 0.59 -11.40 5.99
N ILE A 113 0.00 -11.91 7.07
CA ILE A 113 0.45 -11.63 8.45
C ILE A 113 1.87 -12.15 8.69
N CYS A 114 2.23 -13.29 8.09
CA CYS A 114 3.59 -13.80 8.12
C CYS A 114 4.57 -12.80 7.46
N HIS A 115 4.23 -12.31 6.28
CA HIS A 115 5.06 -11.32 5.58
C HIS A 115 5.17 -10.00 6.34
N ILE A 116 4.08 -9.47 6.90
CA ILE A 116 4.11 -8.27 7.73
C ILE A 116 5.03 -8.47 8.94
N ALA A 117 4.94 -9.60 9.63
CA ALA A 117 5.82 -9.89 10.76
C ALA A 117 7.30 -9.93 10.36
N ASN A 118 7.61 -10.48 9.19
CA ASN A 118 8.98 -10.54 8.64
C ASN A 118 9.46 -9.15 8.20
N ILE A 119 8.63 -8.35 7.51
CA ILE A 119 8.95 -6.96 7.14
C ILE A 119 9.29 -6.16 8.41
N GLN A 120 8.50 -6.31 9.47
CA GLN A 120 8.74 -5.61 10.73
C GLN A 120 10.00 -6.08 11.49
N ASN A 121 10.71 -7.08 11.01
CA ASN A 121 12.00 -7.52 11.54
C ASN A 121 13.21 -7.02 10.71
N LEU A 122 12.97 -6.28 9.63
CA LEU A 122 14.03 -5.66 8.85
C LEU A 122 14.83 -4.65 9.70
N PRO A 123 16.08 -4.36 9.35
CA PRO A 123 16.89 -3.35 10.05
C PRO A 123 16.26 -1.95 9.89
N LEU A 124 16.23 -1.18 10.99
CA LEU A 124 15.58 0.15 11.04
C LEU A 124 16.44 1.26 10.43
N ASP A 125 17.75 1.17 10.59
CA ASP A 125 18.74 2.20 10.27
C ASP A 125 18.95 2.41 8.78
N VAL A 126 18.47 1.49 7.98
CA VAL A 126 18.61 1.53 6.50
C VAL A 126 17.38 2.09 5.79
N LEU A 127 16.31 2.39 6.53
CA LEU A 127 15.04 2.83 6.01
C LEU A 127 14.71 4.26 6.47
N ARG A 128 14.06 5.04 5.57
CA ARG A 128 13.53 6.35 5.95
C ARG A 128 12.39 6.19 6.95
N SER A 129 12.38 7.01 8.00
CA SER A 129 11.32 7.00 9.02
C SER A 129 10.27 8.09 8.77
N PHE A 130 9.02 7.80 9.08
CA PHE A 130 8.00 8.83 9.19
C PHE A 130 8.34 9.82 10.30
N SER A 131 8.10 11.09 10.02
CA SER A 131 8.10 12.15 11.04
C SER A 131 6.68 12.51 11.45
N LYS A 132 6.54 13.17 12.60
CA LYS A 132 5.25 13.71 13.04
C LYS A 132 4.68 14.69 12.00
N GLU A 133 5.53 15.52 11.43
CA GLU A 133 5.17 16.52 10.41
C GLU A 133 4.65 15.85 9.15
N SER A 134 5.30 14.76 8.70
CA SER A 134 4.85 14.01 7.52
C SER A 134 3.47 13.37 7.73
N LEU A 135 3.20 12.82 8.93
CA LEU A 135 1.90 12.25 9.27
C LEU A 135 0.80 13.32 9.38
N VAL A 136 1.11 14.50 9.92
CA VAL A 136 0.17 15.66 9.94
C VAL A 136 -0.14 16.10 8.52
N HIS A 137 0.88 16.20 7.67
CA HIS A 137 0.74 16.66 6.27
C HIS A 137 -0.17 15.72 5.47
N GLN A 138 -0.06 14.40 5.66
CA GLN A 138 -0.89 13.41 4.95
C GLN A 138 -2.40 13.62 5.10
N THR A 139 -2.85 14.29 6.14
CA THR A 139 -4.27 14.55 6.42
C THR A 139 -4.66 16.03 6.30
N PHE A 140 -3.76 16.88 5.77
CA PHE A 140 -3.94 18.33 5.75
C PHE A 140 -5.21 18.73 4.98
N ASP A 141 -5.46 18.13 3.84
CA ASP A 141 -6.54 18.48 2.93
C ASP A 141 -7.90 17.86 3.28
N PHE A 142 -8.03 17.18 4.42
CA PHE A 142 -9.28 16.51 4.79
C PHE A 142 -10.48 17.47 4.88
N ARG A 143 -10.25 18.73 5.22
CA ARG A 143 -11.28 19.78 5.23
C ARG A 143 -11.89 19.97 3.83
N ASN A 144 -11.11 19.85 2.77
CA ASN A 144 -11.56 20.03 1.39
C ASN A 144 -12.60 18.98 0.99
N VAL A 145 -12.64 17.83 1.68
CA VAL A 145 -13.63 16.77 1.44
C VAL A 145 -15.04 17.25 1.77
N PHE A 146 -15.22 18.00 2.86
CA PHE A 146 -16.51 18.59 3.22
C PHE A 146 -16.94 19.64 2.20
N GLN A 147 -16.04 20.50 1.78
CA GLN A 147 -16.30 21.50 0.74
C GLN A 147 -16.67 20.86 -0.59
N TYR A 148 -15.96 19.81 -1.01
CA TYR A 148 -16.26 19.04 -2.22
C TYR A 148 -17.68 18.42 -2.20
N LYS A 149 -18.13 17.98 -1.03
CA LYS A 149 -19.49 17.44 -0.81
C LYS A 149 -20.55 18.54 -0.59
N GLY A 150 -20.18 19.84 -0.64
CA GLY A 150 -21.09 20.95 -0.40
C GLY A 150 -21.52 21.12 1.06
N ILE A 151 -20.75 20.58 2.01
CA ILE A 151 -21.05 20.61 3.44
C ILE A 151 -20.32 21.76 4.11
N VAL A 152 -21.07 22.63 4.77
CA VAL A 152 -20.55 23.72 5.58
C VAL A 152 -20.47 23.24 7.04
N LEU A 153 -19.25 23.21 7.59
CA LEU A 153 -19.03 22.90 8.99
C LEU A 153 -19.20 24.15 9.84
N THR A 154 -19.76 24.00 11.02
CA THR A 154 -19.72 25.05 12.05
C THR A 154 -18.29 25.22 12.59
N SER A 155 -17.97 26.37 13.18
CA SER A 155 -16.64 26.63 13.77
C SER A 155 -16.27 25.57 14.84
N LYS A 156 -17.28 25.04 15.59
CA LYS A 156 -17.06 23.96 16.55
C LYS A 156 -16.66 22.67 15.84
N GLU A 157 -17.34 22.30 14.78
CA GLU A 157 -17.06 21.08 14.01
C GLU A 157 -15.70 21.15 13.30
N GLU A 158 -15.35 22.31 12.73
CA GLU A 158 -14.02 22.54 12.15
C GLU A 158 -12.91 22.31 13.17
N LYS A 159 -13.08 22.84 14.37
CA LYS A 159 -12.14 22.65 15.49
C LYS A 159 -12.07 21.18 15.90
N THR A 160 -13.23 20.50 15.98
CA THR A 160 -13.30 19.06 16.33
C THR A 160 -12.57 18.21 15.30
N ILE A 161 -12.76 18.44 14.00
CA ILE A 161 -12.07 17.71 12.92
C ILE A 161 -10.57 18.02 12.92
N SER A 162 -10.18 19.27 13.15
CA SER A 162 -8.76 19.63 13.29
C SER A 162 -8.10 18.91 14.48
N ASN A 163 -8.76 18.90 15.64
CA ASN A 163 -8.27 18.21 16.83
C ASN A 163 -8.18 16.68 16.62
N LEU A 164 -9.14 16.08 15.90
CA LEU A 164 -9.10 14.67 15.55
C LEU A 164 -7.82 14.30 14.79
N ARG A 165 -7.45 15.11 13.79
CA ARG A 165 -6.24 14.85 12.98
C ARG A 165 -4.98 14.84 13.86
N TYR A 166 -4.82 15.82 14.73
CA TYR A 166 -3.70 15.87 15.68
C TYR A 166 -3.74 14.73 16.68
N PHE A 167 -4.92 14.36 17.19
CA PHE A 167 -5.10 13.21 18.06
C PHE A 167 -4.63 11.92 17.39
N LEU A 168 -5.09 11.65 16.15
CA LEU A 168 -4.69 10.44 15.42
C LEU A 168 -3.17 10.39 15.20
N VAL A 169 -2.55 11.51 14.82
CA VAL A 169 -1.09 11.57 14.64
C VAL A 169 -0.37 11.33 15.97
N GLN A 170 -0.82 11.91 17.06
CA GLN A 170 -0.23 11.65 18.38
C GLN A 170 -0.34 10.17 18.78
N MET A 171 -1.48 9.55 18.53
CA MET A 171 -1.67 8.12 18.78
C MET A 171 -0.81 7.23 17.89
N LEU A 172 -0.57 7.62 16.62
CA LEU A 172 0.36 6.95 15.72
C LEU A 172 1.80 7.06 16.24
N MET A 173 2.22 8.25 16.67
CA MET A 173 3.57 8.47 17.20
C MET A 173 3.84 7.69 18.50
N ASN A 174 2.80 7.27 19.22
CA ASN A 174 2.91 6.46 20.42
C ASN A 174 2.95 4.94 20.13
N GLN A 175 2.84 4.52 18.87
CA GLN A 175 3.01 3.13 18.47
C GLN A 175 4.50 2.76 18.38
N PRO A 176 4.87 1.49 18.49
CA PRO A 176 6.18 1.04 18.05
C PRO A 176 6.41 1.41 16.58
N PHE A 177 7.56 2.03 16.29
CA PHE A 177 7.98 2.32 14.94
C PHE A 177 8.78 1.13 14.42
N VAL A 178 8.30 0.56 13.32
CA VAL A 178 8.81 -0.67 12.71
C VAL A 178 8.92 -0.49 11.19
N PRO A 179 9.75 -1.27 10.50
CA PRO A 179 9.68 -1.35 9.04
C PRO A 179 8.29 -1.77 8.59
N LEU A 180 7.79 -1.15 7.55
CA LEU A 180 6.49 -1.44 6.95
C LEU A 180 6.51 -1.19 5.44
N HIS A 181 5.68 -1.92 4.73
CA HIS A 181 5.47 -1.77 3.30
C HIS A 181 4.79 -0.43 2.96
N ASN A 182 3.97 0.08 3.88
CA ASN A 182 3.20 1.33 3.78
C ASN A 182 1.95 1.26 2.88
N ASP A 183 1.83 0.25 2.02
CA ASP A 183 0.64 -0.01 1.20
C ASP A 183 0.40 -1.53 1.01
N PHE A 184 0.38 -2.28 2.14
CA PHE A 184 0.26 -3.73 2.14
C PHE A 184 -1.21 -4.15 1.93
N GLU A 185 -1.64 -4.18 0.67
CA GLU A 185 -2.99 -4.56 0.22
C GLU A 185 -2.92 -5.70 -0.79
N ARG A 186 -4.02 -6.45 -0.99
CA ARG A 186 -4.09 -7.58 -1.94
C ARG A 186 -3.71 -7.22 -3.37
N ARG A 187 -3.93 -5.98 -3.79
CA ARG A 187 -3.52 -5.50 -5.12
C ARG A 187 -2.00 -5.48 -5.31
N ASN A 188 -1.25 -5.46 -4.21
CA ASN A 188 0.20 -5.49 -4.18
C ASN A 188 0.76 -6.89 -3.80
N LEU A 189 -0.09 -7.92 -3.91
CA LEU A 189 0.23 -9.31 -3.62
C LEU A 189 -0.12 -10.19 -4.81
N ILE A 190 0.84 -11.01 -5.27
CA ILE A 190 0.70 -11.91 -6.41
C ILE A 190 0.92 -13.34 -5.94
N LEU A 191 0.00 -14.26 -6.28
CA LEU A 191 0.22 -15.68 -6.07
C LEU A 191 1.08 -16.24 -7.21
N TYR A 192 2.27 -16.73 -6.89
CA TYR A 192 3.17 -17.34 -7.84
C TYR A 192 3.83 -18.58 -7.23
N LYS A 193 3.74 -19.73 -7.91
CA LYS A 193 4.30 -21.01 -7.44
C LYS A 193 3.91 -21.34 -5.98
N GLU A 194 2.62 -21.18 -5.64
CA GLU A 194 2.04 -21.44 -4.31
C GLU A 194 2.49 -20.48 -3.19
N GLU A 195 3.29 -19.46 -3.52
CA GLU A 195 3.75 -18.44 -2.59
C GLU A 195 3.17 -17.07 -2.92
N ILE A 196 2.96 -16.21 -1.90
CA ILE A 196 2.51 -14.83 -2.09
C ILE A 196 3.73 -13.93 -2.21
N TYR A 197 3.94 -13.39 -3.40
CA TYR A 197 4.96 -12.39 -3.70
C TYR A 197 4.45 -10.98 -3.42
N ILE A 198 5.35 -10.12 -2.96
CA ILE A 198 5.08 -8.73 -2.60
C ILE A 198 5.62 -7.84 -3.72
N ILE A 199 4.78 -6.95 -4.24
CA ILE A 199 5.16 -5.92 -5.22
C ILE A 199 4.88 -4.53 -4.66
N ASP A 200 5.31 -3.49 -5.36
CA ASP A 200 5.14 -2.06 -4.97
C ASP A 200 5.79 -1.72 -3.61
N PHE A 201 6.92 -2.34 -3.31
CA PHE A 201 7.63 -2.30 -2.03
C PHE A 201 8.63 -1.13 -1.89
N GLN A 202 8.89 -0.37 -2.94
CA GLN A 202 9.93 0.67 -2.97
C GLN A 202 9.70 1.83 -1.99
N ASP A 203 8.47 1.99 -1.50
CA ASP A 203 8.11 2.98 -0.48
C ASP A 203 8.16 2.43 0.95
N CYS A 204 8.80 1.25 1.13
CA CYS A 204 9.07 0.68 2.43
C CYS A 204 9.80 1.68 3.33
N CYS A 205 9.32 1.84 4.56
CA CYS A 205 9.80 2.85 5.49
C CYS A 205 9.62 2.39 6.94
N VAL A 206 10.16 3.14 7.88
CA VAL A 206 9.90 2.94 9.32
C VAL A 206 8.73 3.79 9.74
N GLY A 207 7.72 3.18 10.37
CA GLY A 207 6.53 3.88 10.80
C GLY A 207 5.68 3.12 11.83
N PRO A 208 4.49 3.65 12.15
CA PRO A 208 3.60 3.07 13.15
C PRO A 208 3.17 1.65 12.80
N MET A 209 3.33 0.72 13.73
CA MET A 209 3.13 -0.72 13.57
C MET A 209 1.75 -1.11 13.00
N GLY A 210 0.72 -0.33 13.28
CA GLY A 210 -0.65 -0.64 12.86
C GLY A 210 -0.95 -0.43 11.38
N ILE A 211 -0.07 0.23 10.59
CA ILE A 211 -0.38 0.67 9.22
C ILE A 211 -0.62 -0.51 8.27
N ASP A 212 0.32 -1.44 8.15
CA ASP A 212 0.18 -2.59 7.24
C ASP A 212 -0.89 -3.57 7.72
N LEU A 213 -1.01 -3.76 9.05
CA LEU A 213 -2.08 -4.55 9.65
C LEU A 213 -3.46 -3.97 9.33
N ALA A 214 -3.62 -2.64 9.42
CA ALA A 214 -4.87 -1.98 9.06
C ALA A 214 -5.18 -2.12 7.56
N SER A 215 -4.15 -2.06 6.71
CA SER A 215 -4.30 -2.17 5.27
C SER A 215 -4.87 -3.52 4.84
N ILE A 216 -4.34 -4.63 5.37
CA ILE A 216 -4.74 -5.98 4.94
C ILE A 216 -5.97 -6.50 5.70
N LEU A 217 -6.12 -6.19 7.01
CA LEU A 217 -7.23 -6.70 7.83
C LEU A 217 -8.53 -5.90 7.64
N TYR A 218 -8.45 -4.67 7.14
CA TYR A 218 -9.60 -3.79 6.94
C TYR A 218 -9.62 -3.15 5.56
N GLU A 219 -9.32 -3.94 4.52
CA GLU A 219 -9.44 -3.49 3.13
C GLU A 219 -10.84 -2.97 2.83
N HIS A 220 -10.95 -1.92 2.03
CA HIS A 220 -12.21 -1.22 1.77
C HIS A 220 -13.25 -2.07 1.02
N ASP A 221 -12.83 -3.13 0.32
CA ASP A 221 -13.68 -4.04 -0.44
C ASP A 221 -13.98 -5.37 0.27
N ARG A 222 -13.47 -5.56 1.50
CA ARG A 222 -13.60 -6.81 2.25
C ARG A 222 -14.17 -6.56 3.64
N ASN A 223 -14.97 -7.52 4.09
CA ASN A 223 -15.51 -7.54 5.45
C ASN A 223 -15.22 -8.93 6.04
N TYR A 224 -14.20 -9.01 6.87
CA TYR A 224 -13.88 -10.22 7.62
C TYR A 224 -14.66 -10.22 8.93
N ASP A 225 -15.01 -11.41 9.40
CA ASP A 225 -15.59 -11.55 10.72
C ASP A 225 -14.55 -11.24 11.81
N GLU A 226 -15.04 -10.89 13.01
CA GLU A 226 -14.19 -10.44 14.11
C GLU A 226 -13.29 -11.57 14.63
N GLU A 227 -13.78 -12.83 14.62
CA GLU A 227 -12.98 -13.98 15.06
C GLU A 227 -11.80 -14.25 14.13
N LEU A 228 -11.99 -14.14 12.81
CA LEU A 228 -10.91 -14.26 11.85
C LEU A 228 -9.86 -13.17 12.07
N ILE A 229 -10.27 -11.91 12.26
CA ILE A 229 -9.34 -10.80 12.54
C ILE A 229 -8.55 -11.06 13.83
N LEU A 230 -9.21 -11.48 14.89
CA LEU A 230 -8.56 -11.78 16.16
C LEU A 230 -7.59 -12.96 16.05
N SER A 231 -7.95 -14.00 15.30
CA SER A 231 -7.05 -15.12 15.04
C SER A 231 -5.76 -14.69 14.34
N GLN A 232 -5.87 -13.78 13.35
CA GLN A 232 -4.72 -13.22 12.64
C GLN A 232 -3.84 -12.33 13.55
N ILE A 233 -4.45 -11.55 14.47
CA ILE A 233 -3.70 -10.76 15.45
C ILE A 233 -2.94 -11.66 16.41
N ARG A 234 -3.54 -12.76 16.89
CA ARG A 234 -2.86 -13.76 17.73
C ARG A 234 -1.68 -14.39 16.99
N SER A 235 -1.87 -14.76 15.72
CA SER A 235 -0.81 -15.28 14.86
C SER A 235 0.34 -14.27 14.72
N PHE A 236 0.03 -13.01 14.46
CA PHE A 236 1.01 -11.91 14.40
C PHE A 236 1.82 -11.79 15.71
N LEU A 237 1.13 -11.71 16.86
CA LEU A 237 1.78 -11.59 18.17
C LEU A 237 2.69 -12.78 18.48
N SER A 238 2.24 -13.99 18.15
CA SER A 238 3.04 -15.21 18.28
C SER A 238 4.32 -15.14 17.44
N LYS A 239 4.22 -14.75 16.17
CA LYS A 239 5.38 -14.62 15.27
C LYS A 239 6.37 -13.54 15.72
N LYS A 240 5.88 -12.47 16.32
CA LYS A 240 6.73 -11.40 16.89
C LYS A 240 7.27 -11.73 18.28
N SER A 241 6.92 -12.89 18.87
CA SER A 241 7.22 -13.23 20.27
C SER A 241 6.84 -12.09 21.23
N SER A 242 5.72 -11.43 20.94
CA SER A 242 5.31 -10.21 21.65
C SER A 242 4.34 -10.51 22.77
N ASN A 243 4.59 -9.91 23.94
CA ASN A 243 3.68 -9.95 25.10
C ASN A 243 2.59 -8.86 25.05
N MET A 244 2.47 -8.14 23.93
CA MET A 244 1.45 -7.12 23.75
C MET A 244 0.05 -7.75 23.75
N LYS A 245 -0.92 -7.08 24.41
CA LYS A 245 -2.31 -7.55 24.43
C LYS A 245 -2.98 -7.32 23.07
N GLU A 246 -3.85 -8.24 22.65
CA GLU A 246 -4.64 -8.15 21.41
C GLU A 246 -5.37 -6.80 21.29
N ASN A 247 -6.03 -6.35 22.34
CA ASN A 247 -6.74 -5.07 22.36
C ASN A 247 -5.84 -3.86 22.08
N LYS A 248 -4.55 -3.94 22.45
CA LYS A 248 -3.59 -2.86 22.16
C LYS A 248 -3.22 -2.84 20.68
N VAL A 249 -3.06 -4.01 20.06
CA VAL A 249 -2.84 -4.12 18.62
C VAL A 249 -4.06 -3.63 17.84
N LEU A 250 -5.27 -3.99 18.28
CA LEU A 250 -6.53 -3.47 17.69
C LEU A 250 -6.62 -1.95 17.78
N GLU A 251 -6.27 -1.35 18.92
CA GLU A 251 -6.22 0.11 19.05
C GLU A 251 -5.25 0.73 18.01
N TYR A 252 -4.06 0.16 17.87
CA TYR A 252 -3.08 0.61 16.88
C TYR A 252 -3.62 0.50 15.44
N ILE A 253 -4.27 -0.61 15.13
CA ILE A 253 -4.92 -0.84 13.83
C ILE A 253 -6.01 0.21 13.58
N PHE A 254 -6.91 0.46 14.53
CA PHE A 254 -8.01 1.42 14.33
C PHE A 254 -7.53 2.87 14.20
N VAL A 255 -6.49 3.25 14.93
CA VAL A 255 -5.84 4.57 14.77
C VAL A 255 -5.23 4.69 13.37
N ALA A 256 -4.48 3.68 12.92
CA ALA A 256 -3.87 3.65 11.60
C ALA A 256 -4.94 3.63 10.49
N LEU A 257 -6.02 2.84 10.65
CA LEU A 257 -7.13 2.76 9.71
C LEU A 257 -7.86 4.10 9.54
N ALA A 258 -8.13 4.80 10.65
CA ALA A 258 -8.75 6.12 10.62
C ALA A 258 -7.86 7.14 9.88
N HIS A 259 -6.58 7.23 10.26
CA HIS A 259 -5.62 8.16 9.65
C HIS A 259 -5.43 7.86 8.16
N ARG A 260 -5.19 6.59 7.80
CA ARG A 260 -5.01 6.14 6.41
C ARG A 260 -6.24 6.45 5.57
N SER A 261 -7.45 6.16 6.07
CA SER A 261 -8.68 6.42 5.34
C SER A 261 -8.91 7.92 5.13
N ILE A 262 -8.59 8.78 6.12
CA ILE A 262 -8.61 10.24 5.97
C ILE A 262 -7.64 10.68 4.87
N ARG A 263 -6.41 10.16 4.85
CA ARG A 263 -5.42 10.44 3.80
C ARG A 263 -5.96 10.09 2.41
N ILE A 264 -6.48 8.87 2.25
CA ILE A 264 -6.99 8.37 0.96
C ILE A 264 -8.17 9.21 0.47
N VAL A 265 -9.13 9.51 1.33
CA VAL A 265 -10.30 10.36 1.00
C VAL A 265 -9.85 11.75 0.55
N SER A 266 -8.88 12.35 1.24
CA SER A 266 -8.31 13.65 0.89
C SER A 266 -7.63 13.60 -0.48
N THR A 267 -6.79 12.58 -0.73
CA THR A 267 -6.09 12.38 -2.00
C THR A 267 -7.08 12.16 -3.16
N PHE A 268 -8.13 11.35 -2.95
CA PHE A 268 -9.16 11.14 -3.98
C PHE A 268 -9.87 12.44 -4.33
N VAL A 269 -10.26 13.25 -3.35
CA VAL A 269 -10.92 14.52 -3.62
C VAL A 269 -9.99 15.46 -4.39
N SER A 270 -8.70 15.55 -4.05
CA SER A 270 -7.74 16.34 -4.82
C SER A 270 -7.69 15.89 -6.29
N TYR A 271 -7.60 14.57 -6.55
CA TYR A 271 -7.64 14.04 -7.92
C TYR A 271 -8.97 14.29 -8.63
N PHE A 272 -10.11 14.20 -7.93
CA PHE A 272 -11.42 14.48 -8.53
C PHE A 272 -11.57 15.95 -8.93
N LEU A 273 -11.02 16.86 -8.16
CA LEU A 273 -10.98 18.30 -8.49
C LEU A 273 -10.12 18.58 -9.73
N GLU A 274 -9.08 17.77 -9.96
CA GLU A 274 -8.26 17.80 -11.17
C GLU A 274 -8.87 17.04 -12.36
N GLY A 275 -10.06 16.46 -12.21
CA GLY A 275 -10.69 15.63 -13.25
C GLY A 275 -10.09 14.24 -13.42
N LYS A 276 -9.23 13.79 -12.48
CA LYS A 276 -8.58 12.48 -12.49
C LYS A 276 -9.35 11.47 -11.63
N LEU A 277 -9.16 10.17 -11.87
CA LEU A 277 -9.72 9.04 -11.11
C LEU A 277 -11.25 9.09 -10.89
N LEU A 278 -12.01 9.72 -11.80
CA LEU A 278 -13.47 9.91 -11.65
C LEU A 278 -14.25 8.59 -11.59
N ASN A 279 -13.71 7.52 -12.15
CA ASN A 279 -14.26 6.16 -12.07
C ASN A 279 -14.21 5.57 -10.64
N ARG A 280 -13.38 6.13 -9.74
CA ARG A 280 -13.20 5.68 -8.35
C ARG A 280 -14.06 6.46 -7.33
N LYS A 281 -14.99 7.31 -7.78
CA LYS A 281 -15.86 8.07 -6.88
C LYS A 281 -16.67 7.19 -5.89
N LYS A 282 -17.06 5.98 -6.31
CA LYS A 282 -17.75 5.02 -5.45
C LYS A 282 -16.89 4.52 -4.28
N ASP A 283 -15.57 4.52 -4.43
CA ASP A 283 -14.68 4.07 -3.37
C ASP A 283 -14.58 5.09 -2.23
N LEU A 284 -14.85 6.37 -2.52
CA LEU A 284 -14.85 7.43 -1.51
C LEU A 284 -15.74 7.09 -0.30
N GLU A 285 -16.96 6.62 -0.55
CA GLU A 285 -17.92 6.25 0.51
C GLU A 285 -17.42 5.08 1.35
N LYS A 286 -16.77 4.09 0.73
CA LYS A 286 -16.19 2.95 1.44
C LYS A 286 -15.14 3.40 2.46
N PHE A 287 -14.26 4.33 2.08
CA PHE A 287 -13.26 4.88 3.00
C PHE A 287 -13.87 5.78 4.08
N ILE A 288 -14.90 6.57 3.76
CA ILE A 288 -15.65 7.34 4.77
C ILE A 288 -16.27 6.40 5.82
N ILE A 289 -16.88 5.30 5.39
CA ILE A 289 -17.42 4.26 6.28
C ILE A 289 -16.31 3.69 7.18
N ARG A 290 -15.09 3.44 6.64
CA ARG A 290 -13.94 2.97 7.43
C ARG A 290 -13.50 3.99 8.48
N ILE A 291 -13.52 5.28 8.17
CA ILE A 291 -13.24 6.34 9.17
C ILE A 291 -14.27 6.25 10.31
N ILE A 292 -15.57 6.24 9.98
CA ILE A 292 -16.64 6.18 10.98
C ILE A 292 -16.54 4.93 11.85
N PHE A 293 -16.31 3.77 11.22
CA PHE A 293 -16.11 2.50 11.92
C PHE A 293 -14.95 2.59 12.92
N SER A 294 -13.78 3.06 12.46
CA SER A 294 -12.58 3.18 13.29
C SER A 294 -12.79 4.12 14.47
N LEU A 295 -13.43 5.26 14.25
CA LEU A 295 -13.70 6.24 15.30
C LEU A 295 -14.67 5.69 16.34
N ASN A 296 -15.68 4.92 15.96
CA ASN A 296 -16.57 4.24 16.91
C ASN A 296 -15.79 3.22 17.76
N LYS A 297 -14.89 2.43 17.15
CA LYS A 297 -14.02 1.50 17.89
C LYS A 297 -13.02 2.21 18.83
N LEU A 298 -12.66 3.47 18.52
CA LEU A 298 -11.80 4.32 19.34
C LEU A 298 -12.57 5.18 20.38
N ASN A 299 -13.88 4.97 20.57
CA ASN A 299 -14.76 5.76 21.44
C ASN A 299 -14.76 7.27 21.10
N ARG A 300 -14.83 7.59 19.80
CA ARG A 300 -14.89 8.96 19.26
C ARG A 300 -16.22 9.22 18.51
N PRO A 301 -17.38 9.11 19.18
CA PRO A 301 -18.68 9.20 18.51
C PRO A 301 -19.02 10.62 18.00
N GLU A 302 -18.52 11.70 18.63
CA GLU A 302 -18.78 13.06 18.17
C GLU A 302 -18.15 13.29 16.80
N GLU A 303 -16.89 12.91 16.63
CA GLU A 303 -16.17 13.01 15.36
C GLU A 303 -16.78 12.08 14.29
N ALA A 304 -17.15 10.88 14.66
CA ALA A 304 -17.83 9.94 13.76
C ALA A 304 -19.14 10.52 13.22
N GLN A 305 -19.91 11.22 14.08
CA GLN A 305 -21.18 11.87 13.69
C GLN A 305 -20.96 13.04 12.71
N ILE A 306 -19.87 13.83 12.90
CA ILE A 306 -19.53 14.91 11.95
C ILE A 306 -19.14 14.30 10.59
N ILE A 307 -18.31 13.26 10.58
CA ILE A 307 -17.85 12.59 9.36
C ILE A 307 -19.01 11.88 8.63
N LYS A 308 -20.02 11.39 9.36
CA LYS A 308 -21.22 10.80 8.76
C LYS A 308 -21.97 11.74 7.83
N LYS A 309 -21.81 13.07 7.97
CA LYS A 309 -22.39 14.04 7.02
C LYS A 309 -21.85 13.90 5.59
N LEU A 310 -20.67 13.24 5.43
CA LEU A 310 -20.05 13.01 4.13
C LEU A 310 -20.72 11.89 3.30
N LEU A 311 -21.53 11.04 3.91
CA LEU A 311 -22.32 9.99 3.25
C LEU A 311 -23.62 10.54 2.70
#